data_3f00c1a6c7caec9edd65cde11cb7582e
#
_entry.id   3f00c1a6c7caec9edd65cde11cb7582e
#
_cell.length_a   1.000
_cell.length_b   1.000
_cell.length_c   1.000
_cell.angle_alpha   90.00
_cell.angle_beta   90.00
_cell.angle_gamma   90.00
#
_symmetry.space_group_name_H-M   'P 1'
#
loop_
_entity.id
_entity.type
_entity.pdbx_description
1 polymer ?
#
loop_
_entity_poly.entity_id
_entity_poly.type
_entity_poly.pdbx_seq_one_letter_code
_entity_poly.pdbx_strand_id
1 'polypeptide(L)'
;MKLNIALMLLAITSTFNVQANTSHLQQADTKFVISSYAKTQYPLVFAHGLLGFNRLGTENLGMDYWYQILPDLARNGSTAFATRMSPFNSSELRGEQYVAQLQEVLAITGAKKLNLIGHSHGAHAVRYATGVMPKKIASVLTVGGANQGTVVASDVMKLANTTGSGELINVLINAFGNVLMWAQGLDGQAFPHNALAAGHSTSIEGTAEFNQRFNMGLSLKKCGEGKYQDQGMALYSITGNQPATNALDISDMAMKALNRLSAYKEGANDGIVSVCSAKFGKTIRDDFPWNHLDEINLMFGIKGTFAPDPVNVYRQHANRLKLQGL
;
A
#
# COMPACT_ATOMS: atom_id res chain seq x y z
N MET A 1 34.76 -25.84 11.90
CA MET A 1 34.86 -24.41 12.15
C MET A 1 33.45 -23.92 12.45
N LYS A 2 33.10 -23.75 13.74
CA LYS A 2 31.74 -23.38 14.19
C LYS A 2 31.64 -21.86 14.17
N LEU A 3 30.74 -21.33 13.35
CA LEU A 3 30.48 -19.90 13.24
C LEU A 3 29.45 -19.54 14.33
N ASN A 4 29.92 -18.91 15.41
CA ASN A 4 29.06 -18.34 16.44
C ASN A 4 28.52 -16.98 15.94
N ILE A 5 27.26 -16.95 15.54
CA ILE A 5 26.53 -15.71 15.29
C ILE A 5 25.97 -15.27 16.66
N ALA A 6 26.63 -14.31 17.29
CA ALA A 6 26.10 -13.63 18.47
C ALA A 6 25.06 -12.62 18.03
N LEU A 7 23.78 -12.90 18.29
CA LEU A 7 22.72 -11.90 18.24
C LEU A 7 22.92 -10.92 19.40
N MET A 8 23.33 -9.70 19.08
CA MET A 8 23.31 -8.59 20.03
C MET A 8 21.89 -8.05 20.13
N LEU A 9 21.11 -8.54 21.09
CA LEU A 9 19.87 -7.91 21.53
C LEU A 9 20.23 -6.71 22.41
N LEU A 10 20.18 -5.50 21.87
CA LEU A 10 20.17 -4.28 22.68
C LEU A 10 18.81 -4.19 23.39
N ALA A 11 18.77 -4.55 24.67
CA ALA A 11 17.65 -4.28 25.55
C ALA A 11 17.66 -2.78 25.90
N ILE A 12 16.90 -1.96 25.15
CA ILE A 12 16.57 -0.60 25.55
C ILE A 12 15.30 -0.71 26.38
N THR A 13 15.43 -0.77 27.70
CA THR A 13 14.32 -0.63 28.64
C THR A 13 14.04 0.85 28.88
N SER A 14 13.41 1.50 27.92
CA SER A 14 12.70 2.74 28.15
C SER A 14 11.23 2.40 28.32
N THR A 15 10.68 2.71 29.50
CA THR A 15 9.23 2.64 29.76
C THR A 15 8.54 3.73 28.94
N PHE A 16 8.22 3.42 27.68
CA PHE A 16 7.33 4.25 26.90
C PHE A 16 5.90 3.98 27.36
N ASN A 17 5.25 4.97 27.95
CA ASN A 17 3.79 5.00 28.03
C ASN A 17 3.27 5.15 26.60
N VAL A 18 3.12 4.04 25.88
CA VAL A 18 2.42 4.01 24.60
C VAL A 18 0.94 4.10 24.93
N GLN A 19 0.39 5.30 24.80
CA GLN A 19 -1.06 5.48 24.79
C GLN A 19 -1.55 4.80 23.51
N ALA A 20 -2.09 3.60 23.63
CA ALA A 20 -2.60 2.81 22.53
C ALA A 20 -3.69 3.62 21.80
N ASN A 21 -3.38 4.14 20.63
CA ASN A 21 -4.40 4.65 19.72
C ASN A 21 -5.12 3.44 19.13
N THR A 22 -6.22 3.02 19.76
CA THR A 22 -7.01 1.84 19.39
C THR A 22 -7.84 2.05 18.13
N SER A 23 -7.79 3.24 17.54
CA SER A 23 -8.49 3.54 16.28
C SER A 23 -7.86 2.77 15.11
N HIS A 24 -8.66 1.97 14.42
CA HIS A 24 -8.28 1.31 13.17
C HIS A 24 -8.11 2.32 12.02
N LEU A 25 -8.71 3.49 12.17
CA LEU A 25 -8.66 4.60 11.23
C LEU A 25 -7.72 5.70 11.76
N GLN A 26 -6.88 6.22 10.88
CA GLN A 26 -6.12 7.44 11.11
C GLN A 26 -6.71 8.53 10.21
N GLN A 27 -7.42 9.48 10.79
CA GLN A 27 -7.84 10.67 10.06
C GLN A 27 -6.65 11.61 9.90
N ALA A 28 -6.50 12.14 8.68
CA ALA A 28 -5.55 13.20 8.43
C ALA A 28 -5.95 14.47 9.19
N ASP A 29 -5.00 15.03 9.92
CA ASP A 29 -5.22 16.25 10.72
C ASP A 29 -4.32 17.39 10.26
N THR A 30 -4.76 18.61 10.49
CA THR A 30 -3.99 19.83 10.26
C THR A 30 -4.46 20.95 11.19
N LYS A 31 -3.51 21.74 11.68
CA LYS A 31 -3.81 22.95 12.46
C LYS A 31 -4.46 24.05 11.61
N PHE A 32 -4.14 24.09 10.31
CA PHE A 32 -4.71 25.07 9.38
C PHE A 32 -4.89 24.50 7.98
N VAL A 33 -5.99 24.87 7.34
CA VAL A 33 -6.23 24.66 5.92
C VAL A 33 -5.72 25.89 5.17
N ILE A 34 -4.71 25.69 4.29
CA ILE A 34 -4.08 26.78 3.53
C ILE A 34 -4.70 26.99 2.14
N SER A 35 -5.37 25.98 1.63
CA SER A 35 -6.03 26.04 0.33
C SER A 35 -7.19 25.04 0.23
N SER A 36 -8.01 25.19 -0.80
CA SER A 36 -9.03 24.21 -1.19
C SER A 36 -8.60 23.39 -2.42
N TYR A 37 -7.33 23.38 -2.76
CA TYR A 37 -6.83 22.76 -3.99
C TYR A 37 -7.16 21.27 -4.08
N ALA A 38 -7.01 20.55 -2.99
CA ALA A 38 -7.28 19.12 -2.90
C ALA A 38 -8.65 18.77 -2.27
N LYS A 39 -9.56 19.74 -2.13
CA LYS A 39 -10.88 19.53 -1.52
C LYS A 39 -11.80 18.74 -2.47
N THR A 40 -11.76 17.41 -2.36
CA THR A 40 -12.63 16.48 -3.09
C THR A 40 -14.06 16.53 -2.55
N GLN A 41 -15.04 16.10 -3.38
CA GLN A 41 -16.43 15.96 -2.95
C GLN A 41 -16.60 14.81 -1.95
N TYR A 42 -15.85 13.73 -2.14
CA TYR A 42 -15.90 12.54 -1.30
C TYR A 42 -14.56 12.33 -0.58
N PRO A 43 -14.57 11.79 0.66
CA PRO A 43 -13.34 11.51 1.39
C PRO A 43 -12.38 10.59 0.61
N LEU A 44 -11.08 10.81 0.82
CA LEU A 44 -10.00 9.94 0.33
C LEU A 44 -9.72 8.88 1.40
N VAL A 45 -9.70 7.60 1.02
CA VAL A 45 -9.41 6.50 1.96
C VAL A 45 -8.28 5.63 1.42
N PHE A 46 -7.22 5.53 2.23
CA PHE A 46 -5.94 4.94 1.86
C PHE A 46 -5.80 3.52 2.41
N ALA A 47 -5.38 2.58 1.57
CA ALA A 47 -5.12 1.18 1.87
C ALA A 47 -3.62 0.86 1.69
N HIS A 48 -2.93 0.54 2.79
CA HIS A 48 -1.49 0.19 2.77
C HIS A 48 -1.21 -1.18 2.14
N GLY A 49 0.04 -1.40 1.70
CA GLY A 49 0.53 -2.68 1.15
C GLY A 49 0.88 -3.72 2.20
N LEU A 50 1.68 -4.72 1.79
CA LEU A 50 2.32 -5.65 2.74
C LEU A 50 3.26 -4.88 3.68
N LEU A 51 3.50 -5.42 4.88
CA LEU A 51 4.29 -4.76 5.93
C LEU A 51 3.71 -3.40 6.36
N GLY A 52 2.50 -3.06 5.92
CA GLY A 52 1.94 -1.74 6.14
C GLY A 52 1.47 -1.51 7.58
N PHE A 53 1.40 -0.24 7.91
CA PHE A 53 1.04 0.29 9.21
C PHE A 53 0.40 1.67 9.01
N ASN A 54 -0.20 2.26 10.02
CA ASN A 54 -0.57 3.68 9.95
C ASN A 54 0.60 4.53 10.40
N ARG A 55 1.11 4.29 11.63
CA ARG A 55 2.23 5.01 12.21
C ARG A 55 3.09 4.06 13.05
N LEU A 56 4.40 4.13 12.89
CA LEU A 56 5.39 3.51 13.78
C LEU A 56 5.99 4.57 14.68
N GLY A 57 6.11 4.27 15.98
CA GLY A 57 6.69 5.18 16.96
C GLY A 57 5.66 6.08 17.64
N THR A 58 6.15 7.15 18.28
CA THR A 58 5.33 8.10 19.05
C THR A 58 4.82 9.24 18.17
N GLU A 59 3.92 10.07 18.73
CA GLU A 59 3.40 11.25 18.04
C GLU A 59 4.52 12.20 17.56
N ASN A 60 5.55 12.40 18.37
CA ASN A 60 6.66 13.31 18.08
C ASN A 60 7.84 12.65 17.34
N LEU A 61 8.01 11.33 17.49
CA LEU A 61 9.09 10.55 16.89
C LEU A 61 8.49 9.31 16.23
N GLY A 62 7.75 9.52 15.15
CA GLY A 62 7.11 8.44 14.42
C GLY A 62 7.16 8.64 12.92
N MET A 63 7.00 7.55 12.21
CA MET A 63 6.93 7.50 10.76
C MET A 63 5.58 6.97 10.33
N ASP A 64 4.86 7.77 9.55
CA ASP A 64 3.62 7.33 8.91
C ASP A 64 3.94 6.53 7.64
N TYR A 65 3.13 5.51 7.34
CA TYR A 65 3.23 4.78 6.07
C TYR A 65 3.08 5.73 4.86
N TRP A 66 2.13 6.66 4.95
CA TRP A 66 1.88 7.71 3.96
C TRP A 66 2.60 9.00 4.38
N TYR A 67 3.94 8.95 4.45
CA TYR A 67 4.74 10.02 5.04
C TYR A 67 4.48 11.37 4.36
N GLN A 68 4.03 12.36 5.14
CA GLN A 68 3.66 13.71 4.71
C GLN A 68 2.50 13.81 3.69
N ILE A 69 1.99 12.70 3.16
CA ILE A 69 0.92 12.70 2.14
C ILE A 69 -0.41 13.11 2.78
N LEU A 70 -0.84 12.44 3.87
CA LEU A 70 -2.10 12.75 4.53
C LEU A 70 -2.12 14.16 5.12
N PRO A 71 -1.11 14.61 5.87
CA PRO A 71 -1.06 15.97 6.38
C PRO A 71 -1.10 17.05 5.29
N ASP A 72 -0.43 16.79 4.15
CA ASP A 72 -0.46 17.73 3.02
C ASP A 72 -1.85 17.82 2.39
N LEU A 73 -2.52 16.69 2.18
CA LEU A 73 -3.90 16.64 1.68
C LEU A 73 -4.84 17.40 2.62
N ALA A 74 -4.74 17.19 3.94
CA ALA A 74 -5.54 17.91 4.92
C ALA A 74 -5.29 19.42 4.86
N ARG A 75 -4.02 19.87 4.80
CA ARG A 75 -3.67 21.29 4.63
C ARG A 75 -4.26 21.91 3.38
N ASN A 76 -4.47 21.09 2.33
CA ASN A 76 -5.06 21.52 1.06
C ASN A 76 -6.56 21.20 0.94
N GLY A 77 -7.23 20.94 2.07
CA GLY A 77 -8.68 20.89 2.20
C GLY A 77 -9.33 19.52 1.97
N SER A 78 -8.55 18.45 1.81
CA SER A 78 -9.11 17.09 1.73
C SER A 78 -9.53 16.55 3.08
N THR A 79 -10.63 15.79 3.11
CA THR A 79 -10.94 14.84 4.16
C THR A 79 -10.30 13.50 3.78
N ALA A 80 -9.30 13.06 4.53
CA ALA A 80 -8.52 11.87 4.20
C ALA A 80 -8.34 10.95 5.42
N PHE A 81 -8.38 9.64 5.17
CA PHE A 81 -8.21 8.60 6.18
C PHE A 81 -7.22 7.54 5.69
N ALA A 82 -6.35 7.06 6.57
CA ALA A 82 -5.61 5.82 6.37
C ALA A 82 -6.25 4.70 7.18
N THR A 83 -6.42 3.55 6.54
CA THR A 83 -6.96 2.34 7.16
C THR A 83 -5.83 1.43 7.63
N ARG A 84 -6.16 0.53 8.53
CA ARG A 84 -5.24 -0.46 9.09
C ARG A 84 -5.77 -1.86 8.79
N MET A 85 -4.97 -2.65 8.12
CA MET A 85 -5.26 -4.04 7.80
C MET A 85 -4.14 -4.94 8.32
N SER A 86 -4.35 -6.23 8.35
CA SER A 86 -3.29 -7.21 8.63
C SER A 86 -2.08 -6.95 7.74
N PRO A 87 -0.86 -6.74 8.28
CA PRO A 87 0.36 -6.52 7.48
C PRO A 87 0.65 -7.67 6.51
N PHE A 88 0.30 -8.91 6.92
CA PHE A 88 0.45 -10.13 6.13
C PHE A 88 -0.83 -10.96 6.21
N ASN A 89 -1.62 -10.99 5.17
CA ASN A 89 -2.73 -11.94 5.04
C ASN A 89 -3.24 -11.98 3.60
N SER A 90 -4.26 -12.81 3.33
CA SER A 90 -4.87 -12.91 2.02
C SER A 90 -5.55 -11.60 1.59
N SER A 91 -5.71 -11.44 0.28
CA SER A 91 -6.40 -10.30 -0.32
C SER A 91 -7.84 -10.17 0.19
N GLU A 92 -8.52 -11.30 0.39
CA GLU A 92 -9.90 -11.34 0.87
C GLU A 92 -10.01 -10.85 2.31
N LEU A 93 -9.19 -11.39 3.24
CA LEU A 93 -9.24 -10.97 4.64
C LEU A 93 -8.92 -9.48 4.78
N ARG A 94 -7.89 -9.02 4.09
CA ARG A 94 -7.54 -7.59 4.06
C ARG A 94 -8.63 -6.74 3.42
N GLY A 95 -9.29 -7.27 2.38
CA GLY A 95 -10.44 -6.65 1.73
C GLY A 95 -11.62 -6.47 2.68
N GLU A 96 -11.96 -7.50 3.46
CA GLU A 96 -13.02 -7.42 4.49
C GLU A 96 -12.69 -6.41 5.59
N GLN A 97 -11.44 -6.42 6.10
CA GLN A 97 -10.99 -5.43 7.07
C GLN A 97 -11.09 -4.00 6.52
N TYR A 98 -10.75 -3.82 5.24
CA TYR A 98 -10.86 -2.53 4.56
C TYR A 98 -12.32 -2.09 4.42
N VAL A 99 -13.19 -2.96 3.94
CA VAL A 99 -14.63 -2.69 3.75
C VAL A 99 -15.30 -2.27 5.07
N ALA A 100 -14.99 -2.95 6.19
CA ALA A 100 -15.50 -2.56 7.51
C ALA A 100 -15.12 -1.11 7.86
N GLN A 101 -13.87 -0.72 7.62
CA GLN A 101 -13.39 0.64 7.87
C GLN A 101 -13.96 1.67 6.88
N LEU A 102 -14.23 1.29 5.63
CA LEU A 102 -14.95 2.15 4.67
C LEU A 102 -16.36 2.47 5.15
N GLN A 103 -17.07 1.50 5.73
CA GLN A 103 -18.39 1.71 6.33
C GLN A 103 -18.32 2.68 7.52
N GLU A 104 -17.27 2.58 8.34
CA GLU A 104 -17.02 3.50 9.44
C GLU A 104 -16.75 4.93 8.92
N VAL A 105 -15.91 5.10 7.89
CA VAL A 105 -15.67 6.42 7.27
C VAL A 105 -16.97 7.01 6.70
N LEU A 106 -17.82 6.21 6.05
CA LEU A 106 -19.12 6.66 5.56
C LEU A 106 -20.01 7.12 6.71
N ALA A 107 -20.01 6.42 7.85
CA ALA A 107 -20.79 6.77 9.02
C ALA A 107 -20.29 8.05 9.68
N ILE A 108 -18.98 8.20 9.86
CA ILE A 108 -18.35 9.38 10.48
C ILE A 108 -18.57 10.63 9.64
N THR A 109 -18.43 10.50 8.30
CA THR A 109 -18.45 11.67 7.40
C THR A 109 -19.83 12.00 6.83
N GLY A 110 -20.77 11.07 6.89
CA GLY A 110 -22.06 11.17 6.21
C GLY A 110 -21.94 11.18 4.68
N ALA A 111 -20.76 10.86 4.13
CA ALA A 111 -20.51 10.89 2.69
C ALA A 111 -21.32 9.81 1.96
N LYS A 112 -21.76 10.13 0.73
CA LYS A 112 -22.50 9.15 -0.09
C LYS A 112 -21.58 8.11 -0.74
N LYS A 113 -20.34 8.51 -1.06
CA LYS A 113 -19.32 7.72 -1.74
C LYS A 113 -17.93 8.02 -1.16
N LEU A 114 -16.94 7.25 -1.56
CA LEU A 114 -15.53 7.38 -1.17
C LEU A 114 -14.62 7.34 -2.40
N ASN A 115 -13.48 8.01 -2.32
CA ASN A 115 -12.37 7.91 -3.25
C ASN A 115 -11.30 7.01 -2.62
N LEU A 116 -10.95 5.90 -3.24
CA LEU A 116 -10.05 4.89 -2.69
C LEU A 116 -8.66 5.00 -3.30
N ILE A 117 -7.64 4.84 -2.47
CA ILE A 117 -6.23 4.82 -2.89
C ILE A 117 -5.56 3.60 -2.27
N GLY A 118 -5.02 2.70 -3.09
CA GLY A 118 -4.38 1.47 -2.64
C GLY A 118 -2.95 1.35 -3.15
N HIS A 119 -1.99 1.18 -2.25
CA HIS A 119 -0.59 0.95 -2.60
C HIS A 119 -0.24 -0.54 -2.53
N SER A 120 0.54 -1.03 -3.51
CA SER A 120 1.04 -2.41 -3.50
C SER A 120 -0.11 -3.43 -3.35
N HIS A 121 -0.04 -4.36 -2.39
CA HIS A 121 -1.14 -5.26 -2.04
C HIS A 121 -2.43 -4.53 -1.60
N GLY A 122 -2.36 -3.26 -1.16
CA GLY A 122 -3.54 -2.43 -0.92
C GLY A 122 -4.39 -2.19 -2.17
N ALA A 123 -3.82 -2.35 -3.36
CA ALA A 123 -4.55 -2.35 -4.62
C ALA A 123 -5.61 -3.46 -4.67
N HIS A 124 -5.34 -4.64 -4.10
CA HIS A 124 -6.33 -5.72 -4.00
C HIS A 124 -7.46 -5.34 -3.02
N ALA A 125 -7.14 -4.70 -1.90
CA ALA A 125 -8.16 -4.27 -0.94
C ALA A 125 -9.13 -3.24 -1.55
N VAL A 126 -8.63 -2.22 -2.27
CA VAL A 126 -9.50 -1.24 -2.94
C VAL A 126 -10.32 -1.89 -4.07
N ARG A 127 -9.76 -2.83 -4.82
CA ARG A 127 -10.48 -3.60 -5.85
C ARG A 127 -11.50 -4.56 -5.26
N TYR A 128 -11.21 -5.19 -4.13
CA TYR A 128 -12.18 -5.98 -3.37
C TYR A 128 -13.40 -5.13 -3.00
N ALA A 129 -13.18 -3.93 -2.47
CA ALA A 129 -14.25 -3.00 -2.11
C ALA A 129 -15.11 -2.60 -3.32
N THR A 130 -14.52 -2.43 -4.53
CA THR A 130 -15.30 -2.14 -5.74
C THR A 130 -16.25 -3.27 -6.13
N GLY A 131 -15.89 -4.51 -5.84
CA GLY A 131 -16.76 -5.67 -6.07
C GLY A 131 -17.88 -5.82 -5.02
N VAL A 132 -17.58 -5.50 -3.76
CA VAL A 132 -18.50 -5.70 -2.63
C VAL A 132 -19.47 -4.53 -2.44
N MET A 133 -18.99 -3.29 -2.60
CA MET A 133 -19.79 -2.09 -2.36
C MET A 133 -19.69 -1.03 -3.49
N PRO A 134 -19.90 -1.41 -4.77
CA PRO A 134 -19.63 -0.54 -5.93
C PRO A 134 -20.37 0.80 -5.88
N LYS A 135 -21.60 0.82 -5.35
CA LYS A 135 -22.42 2.04 -5.26
C LYS A 135 -21.86 3.08 -4.27
N LYS A 136 -20.93 2.67 -3.41
CA LYS A 136 -20.30 3.53 -2.40
C LYS A 136 -18.93 4.06 -2.82
N ILE A 137 -18.45 3.69 -3.99
CA ILE A 137 -17.13 4.11 -4.50
C ILE A 137 -17.32 5.12 -5.63
N ALA A 138 -16.54 6.20 -5.59
CA ALA A 138 -16.52 7.26 -6.62
C ALA A 138 -15.32 7.10 -7.54
N SER A 139 -14.15 6.81 -6.97
CA SER A 139 -12.94 6.56 -7.74
C SER A 139 -12.01 5.57 -7.05
N VAL A 140 -11.09 4.99 -7.82
CA VAL A 140 -9.99 4.16 -7.34
C VAL A 140 -8.69 4.59 -7.99
N LEU A 141 -7.64 4.76 -7.19
CA LEU A 141 -6.25 4.88 -7.64
C LEU A 141 -5.45 3.69 -7.08
N THR A 142 -4.80 2.93 -7.94
CA THR A 142 -3.76 1.98 -7.52
C THR A 142 -2.39 2.58 -7.74
N VAL A 143 -1.50 2.43 -6.76
CA VAL A 143 -0.14 2.96 -6.74
C VAL A 143 0.82 1.79 -6.58
N GLY A 144 1.69 1.55 -7.54
CA GLY A 144 2.57 0.36 -7.54
C GLY A 144 1.78 -0.94 -7.26
N GLY A 145 0.54 -0.99 -7.72
CA GLY A 145 -0.39 -2.06 -7.37
C GLY A 145 -0.05 -3.38 -8.06
N ALA A 146 0.02 -4.49 -7.31
CA ALA A 146 0.22 -5.82 -7.86
C ALA A 146 -1.03 -6.34 -8.59
N ASN A 147 -1.58 -5.56 -9.56
CA ASN A 147 -2.87 -5.83 -10.20
C ASN A 147 -2.86 -7.11 -11.06
N GLN A 148 -1.69 -7.56 -11.49
CA GLN A 148 -1.46 -8.83 -12.19
C GLN A 148 -0.51 -9.76 -11.42
N GLY A 149 -0.31 -9.48 -10.12
CA GLY A 149 0.65 -10.18 -9.27
C GLY A 149 2.10 -9.72 -9.48
N THR A 150 3.03 -10.36 -8.81
CA THR A 150 4.46 -10.07 -8.92
C THR A 150 5.26 -11.37 -8.97
N VAL A 151 6.23 -11.41 -9.86
CA VAL A 151 7.16 -12.55 -9.97
C VAL A 151 7.98 -12.73 -8.69
N VAL A 152 8.23 -11.65 -7.94
CA VAL A 152 8.91 -11.71 -6.63
C VAL A 152 8.13 -12.62 -5.67
N ALA A 153 6.82 -12.44 -5.56
CA ALA A 153 5.99 -13.28 -4.71
C ALA A 153 5.90 -14.71 -5.26
N SER A 154 5.76 -14.91 -6.57
CA SER A 154 5.75 -16.24 -7.19
C SER A 154 7.07 -17.00 -6.92
N ASP A 155 8.23 -16.36 -7.04
CA ASP A 155 9.52 -16.99 -6.77
C ASP A 155 9.68 -17.33 -5.26
N VAL A 156 9.23 -16.45 -4.35
CA VAL A 156 9.23 -16.73 -2.90
C VAL A 156 8.33 -17.92 -2.58
N MET A 157 7.12 -17.97 -3.14
CA MET A 157 6.19 -19.09 -2.92
C MET A 157 6.74 -20.40 -3.51
N LYS A 158 7.36 -20.35 -4.69
CA LYS A 158 8.03 -21.50 -5.28
C LYS A 158 9.16 -22.02 -4.38
N LEU A 159 10.00 -21.14 -3.86
CA LEU A 159 11.08 -21.50 -2.93
C LEU A 159 10.51 -22.15 -1.65
N ALA A 160 9.51 -21.53 -1.05
CA ALA A 160 8.83 -22.05 0.15
C ALA A 160 8.32 -23.49 -0.06
N ASN A 161 7.69 -23.75 -1.22
CA ASN A 161 7.11 -25.05 -1.54
C ASN A 161 8.16 -26.11 -1.90
N THR A 162 9.24 -25.73 -2.59
CA THR A 162 10.25 -26.70 -3.08
C THR A 162 11.26 -27.10 -2.03
N THR A 163 11.59 -26.21 -1.08
CA THR A 163 12.60 -26.47 -0.03
C THR A 163 11.99 -26.96 1.27
N GLY A 164 10.67 -27.01 1.40
CA GLY A 164 9.99 -27.28 2.67
C GLY A 164 10.18 -26.18 3.73
N SER A 165 10.73 -25.02 3.33
CA SER A 165 10.97 -23.89 4.25
C SER A 165 9.75 -23.01 4.50
N GLY A 166 8.60 -23.34 3.91
CA GLY A 166 7.39 -22.52 4.00
C GLY A 166 6.93 -22.29 5.44
N GLU A 167 6.98 -23.33 6.28
CA GLU A 167 6.65 -23.21 7.71
C GLU A 167 7.57 -22.22 8.42
N LEU A 168 8.90 -22.33 8.22
CA LEU A 168 9.87 -21.42 8.82
C LEU A 168 9.68 -19.98 8.32
N ILE A 169 9.45 -19.78 7.02
CA ILE A 169 9.17 -18.47 6.43
C ILE A 169 7.92 -17.88 7.07
N ASN A 170 6.85 -18.68 7.20
CA ASN A 170 5.60 -18.25 7.84
C ASN A 170 5.82 -17.83 9.29
N VAL A 171 6.54 -18.61 10.07
CA VAL A 171 6.84 -18.30 11.48
C VAL A 171 7.64 -17.00 11.61
N LEU A 172 8.69 -16.81 10.80
CA LEU A 172 9.55 -15.62 10.87
C LEU A 172 8.79 -14.34 10.45
N ILE A 173 8.02 -14.42 9.36
CA ILE A 173 7.25 -13.26 8.88
C ILE A 173 6.10 -12.93 9.83
N ASN A 174 5.43 -13.94 10.39
CA ASN A 174 4.39 -13.71 11.39
C ASN A 174 4.95 -13.09 12.68
N ALA A 175 6.13 -13.55 13.14
CA ALA A 175 6.82 -12.94 14.27
C ALA A 175 7.15 -11.46 14.00
N PHE A 176 7.62 -11.15 12.78
CA PHE A 176 7.87 -9.77 12.36
C PHE A 176 6.58 -8.94 12.30
N GLY A 177 5.49 -9.51 11.79
CA GLY A 177 4.16 -8.89 11.81
C GLY A 177 3.70 -8.53 13.22
N ASN A 178 3.91 -9.43 14.19
CA ASN A 178 3.59 -9.18 15.59
C ASN A 178 4.43 -8.02 16.16
N VAL A 179 5.73 -7.94 15.82
CA VAL A 179 6.59 -6.80 16.20
C VAL A 179 6.07 -5.49 15.60
N LEU A 180 5.63 -5.50 14.34
CA LEU A 180 5.02 -4.32 13.72
C LEU A 180 3.73 -3.90 14.45
N MET A 181 2.87 -4.85 14.85
CA MET A 181 1.66 -4.55 15.61
C MET A 181 2.00 -3.97 16.98
N TRP A 182 2.93 -4.60 17.70
CA TRP A 182 3.40 -4.09 18.98
C TRP A 182 3.98 -2.67 18.88
N ALA A 183 4.79 -2.40 17.85
CA ALA A 183 5.36 -1.06 17.60
C ALA A 183 4.31 0.02 17.30
N GLN A 184 3.09 -0.38 16.93
CA GLN A 184 1.93 0.48 16.75
C GLN A 184 1.03 0.56 18.00
N GLY A 185 1.40 -0.12 19.09
CA GLY A 185 0.57 -0.23 20.32
C GLY A 185 -0.69 -1.08 20.13
N LEU A 186 -0.66 -2.07 19.24
CA LEU A 186 -1.81 -2.91 18.90
C LEU A 186 -1.67 -4.34 19.38
N ASP A 187 -2.82 -4.98 19.60
CA ASP A 187 -2.91 -6.43 19.80
C ASP A 187 -2.85 -7.13 18.41
N GLY A 188 -1.89 -8.05 18.26
CA GLY A 188 -1.74 -8.86 17.05
C GLY A 188 -2.93 -9.76 16.76
N GLN A 189 -3.79 -10.06 17.73
CA GLN A 189 -4.99 -10.88 17.53
C GLN A 189 -6.06 -10.16 16.69
N ALA A 190 -6.14 -8.83 16.78
CA ALA A 190 -7.07 -8.03 15.98
C ALA A 190 -6.68 -8.00 14.49
N PHE A 191 -5.41 -8.29 14.17
CA PHE A 191 -4.85 -8.29 12.83
C PHE A 191 -4.07 -9.57 12.58
N PRO A 192 -4.73 -10.71 12.34
CA PRO A 192 -4.08 -12.00 12.19
C PRO A 192 -3.11 -12.01 11.01
N HIS A 193 -1.99 -12.69 11.17
CA HIS A 193 -0.94 -12.82 10.17
C HIS A 193 -0.93 -14.21 9.54
N ASN A 194 -0.78 -14.25 8.22
CA ASN A 194 -0.51 -15.45 7.45
C ASN A 194 0.37 -15.08 6.25
N ALA A 195 1.67 -15.29 6.41
CA ALA A 195 2.66 -14.91 5.40
C ALA A 195 2.50 -15.69 4.10
N LEU A 196 2.16 -16.98 4.17
CA LEU A 196 1.95 -17.80 2.97
C LEU A 196 0.70 -17.37 2.21
N ALA A 197 -0.39 -17.02 2.91
CA ALA A 197 -1.58 -16.48 2.28
C ALA A 197 -1.31 -15.12 1.62
N ALA A 198 -0.50 -14.28 2.25
CA ALA A 198 -0.08 -12.99 1.68
C ALA A 198 0.78 -13.17 0.44
N GLY A 199 1.78 -14.08 0.49
CA GLY A 199 2.65 -14.42 -0.64
C GLY A 199 1.85 -15.00 -1.80
N HIS A 200 0.95 -15.96 -1.54
CA HIS A 200 0.08 -16.52 -2.57
C HIS A 200 -0.79 -15.43 -3.21
N SER A 201 -1.46 -14.62 -2.40
CA SER A 201 -2.37 -13.57 -2.89
C SER A 201 -1.70 -12.53 -3.79
N THR A 202 -0.39 -12.29 -3.61
CA THR A 202 0.38 -11.33 -4.42
C THR A 202 1.22 -12.00 -5.51
N SER A 203 1.27 -13.34 -5.55
CA SER A 203 1.88 -14.08 -6.66
C SER A 203 1.08 -13.90 -7.95
N ILE A 204 1.67 -14.21 -9.10
CA ILE A 204 0.98 -14.14 -10.40
C ILE A 204 -0.22 -15.10 -10.39
N GLU A 205 -0.05 -16.29 -9.84
CA GLU A 205 -1.07 -17.33 -9.78
C GLU A 205 -2.24 -16.93 -8.87
N GLY A 206 -1.96 -16.55 -7.63
CA GLY A 206 -3.01 -16.15 -6.67
C GLY A 206 -3.71 -14.84 -7.08
N THR A 207 -2.98 -13.92 -7.69
CA THR A 207 -3.60 -12.70 -8.25
C THR A 207 -4.51 -13.05 -9.43
N ALA A 208 -4.14 -14.03 -10.27
CA ALA A 208 -5.02 -14.48 -11.36
C ALA A 208 -6.34 -15.06 -10.82
N GLU A 209 -6.31 -15.83 -9.73
CA GLU A 209 -7.50 -16.31 -9.02
C GLU A 209 -8.36 -15.16 -8.47
N PHE A 210 -7.72 -14.17 -7.83
CA PHE A 210 -8.40 -12.96 -7.35
C PHE A 210 -9.05 -12.18 -8.50
N ASN A 211 -8.37 -12.06 -9.63
CA ASN A 211 -8.82 -11.35 -10.81
C ASN A 211 -10.04 -11.98 -11.49
N GLN A 212 -10.28 -13.28 -11.32
CA GLN A 212 -11.51 -13.92 -11.82
C GLN A 212 -12.77 -13.36 -11.16
N ARG A 213 -12.66 -12.91 -9.90
CA ARG A 213 -13.78 -12.36 -9.12
C ARG A 213 -13.81 -10.83 -9.11
N PHE A 214 -12.64 -10.20 -9.12
CA PHE A 214 -12.46 -8.75 -8.98
C PHE A 214 -11.71 -8.18 -10.18
N ASN A 215 -12.30 -8.26 -11.39
CA ASN A 215 -11.66 -7.91 -12.66
C ASN A 215 -11.91 -6.46 -13.11
N MET A 216 -12.72 -5.69 -12.39
CA MET A 216 -13.00 -4.29 -12.75
C MET A 216 -11.70 -3.50 -12.90
N GLY A 217 -11.61 -2.70 -13.96
CA GLY A 217 -10.45 -1.86 -14.24
C GLY A 217 -9.22 -2.59 -14.80
N LEU A 218 -9.27 -3.91 -14.96
CA LEU A 218 -8.18 -4.67 -15.59
C LEU A 218 -8.30 -4.65 -17.11
N SER A 219 -7.15 -4.70 -17.78
CA SER A 219 -7.08 -4.88 -19.23
C SER A 219 -7.26 -6.35 -19.61
N LEU A 220 -7.92 -6.58 -20.74
CA LEU A 220 -7.93 -7.89 -21.39
C LEU A 220 -6.63 -8.17 -22.15
N LYS A 221 -5.81 -7.13 -22.42
CA LYS A 221 -4.52 -7.25 -23.08
C LYS A 221 -3.41 -7.25 -22.03
N LYS A 222 -2.44 -8.13 -22.21
CA LYS A 222 -1.23 -8.12 -21.36
C LYS A 222 -0.58 -6.73 -21.41
N CYS A 223 -0.26 -6.17 -20.23
CA CYS A 223 0.33 -4.84 -20.06
C CYS A 223 -0.49 -3.66 -20.66
N GLY A 224 -1.75 -3.89 -20.97
CA GLY A 224 -2.64 -2.85 -21.50
C GLY A 224 -3.27 -2.00 -20.40
N GLU A 225 -3.79 -0.83 -20.75
CA GLU A 225 -4.64 -0.05 -19.88
C GLU A 225 -6.01 -0.70 -19.72
N GLY A 226 -6.62 -0.56 -18.56
CA GLY A 226 -7.98 -0.96 -18.28
C GLY A 226 -8.99 0.14 -18.66
N LYS A 227 -10.25 -0.10 -18.34
CA LYS A 227 -11.29 0.91 -18.55
C LYS A 227 -11.11 2.07 -17.57
N TYR A 228 -11.12 3.29 -18.08
CA TYR A 228 -11.08 4.51 -17.27
C TYR A 228 -12.30 4.65 -16.35
N GLN A 229 -13.50 4.29 -16.86
CA GLN A 229 -14.74 4.32 -16.10
C GLN A 229 -15.43 2.98 -16.16
N ASP A 230 -15.90 2.50 -15.03
CA ASP A 230 -16.71 1.31 -14.92
C ASP A 230 -17.71 1.46 -13.77
N GLN A 231 -18.97 1.08 -13.97
CA GLN A 231 -20.07 1.20 -13.01
C GLN A 231 -20.17 2.58 -12.32
N GLY A 232 -19.81 3.66 -13.02
CA GLY A 232 -19.85 5.02 -12.50
C GLY A 232 -18.68 5.38 -11.56
N MET A 233 -17.64 4.55 -11.52
CA MET A 233 -16.37 4.81 -10.82
C MET A 233 -15.30 5.24 -11.82
N ALA A 234 -14.47 6.21 -11.43
CA ALA A 234 -13.26 6.59 -12.20
C ALA A 234 -12.07 5.78 -11.69
N LEU A 235 -11.36 5.08 -12.60
CA LEU A 235 -10.31 4.11 -12.26
C LEU A 235 -8.97 4.56 -12.82
N TYR A 236 -7.94 4.58 -11.95
CA TYR A 236 -6.61 5.11 -12.25
C TYR A 236 -5.49 4.24 -11.70
N SER A 237 -4.33 4.32 -12.34
CA SER A 237 -3.06 3.80 -11.80
C SER A 237 -1.90 4.76 -11.99
N ILE A 238 -0.93 4.66 -11.08
CA ILE A 238 0.41 5.24 -11.19
C ILE A 238 1.42 4.21 -10.69
N THR A 239 2.67 4.28 -11.16
CA THR A 239 3.75 3.42 -10.64
C THR A 239 5.12 4.03 -10.91
N GLY A 240 6.09 3.64 -10.10
CA GLY A 240 7.52 3.83 -10.36
C GLY A 240 8.09 2.79 -11.33
N ASN A 241 9.30 3.05 -11.79
CA ASN A 241 10.02 2.13 -12.68
C ASN A 241 11.53 2.03 -12.40
N GLN A 242 11.97 2.54 -11.24
CA GLN A 242 13.38 2.53 -10.86
C GLN A 242 13.58 1.83 -9.50
N PRO A 243 14.17 0.63 -9.47
CA PRO A 243 14.41 -0.12 -8.22
C PRO A 243 15.41 0.55 -7.26
N ALA A 244 16.18 1.53 -7.73
CA ALA A 244 17.13 2.24 -6.91
C ALA A 244 17.28 3.70 -7.39
N THR A 245 17.05 4.65 -6.50
CA THR A 245 16.85 6.07 -6.81
C THR A 245 17.83 6.99 -6.09
N ASN A 246 18.28 6.62 -4.86
CA ASN A 246 19.14 7.46 -4.05
C ASN A 246 20.05 6.60 -3.14
N ALA A 247 21.36 6.82 -3.19
CA ALA A 247 22.33 6.06 -2.40
C ALA A 247 22.15 6.22 -0.87
N LEU A 248 21.45 7.25 -0.41
CA LEU A 248 21.13 7.48 1.00
C LEU A 248 19.84 6.80 1.43
N ASP A 249 19.06 6.28 0.47
CA ASP A 249 17.85 5.53 0.78
C ASP A 249 18.20 4.06 1.05
N ILE A 250 18.06 3.66 2.30
CA ILE A 250 18.34 2.27 2.71
C ILE A 250 17.37 1.27 2.01
N SER A 251 16.20 1.70 1.60
CA SER A 251 15.24 0.85 0.89
C SER A 251 15.73 0.47 -0.51
N ASP A 252 16.52 1.32 -1.16
CA ASP A 252 17.12 1.06 -2.47
C ASP A 252 17.96 -0.23 -2.49
N MET A 253 18.63 -0.55 -1.38
CA MET A 253 19.40 -1.79 -1.28
C MET A 253 18.49 -3.01 -1.39
N ALA A 254 17.36 -2.99 -0.69
CA ALA A 254 16.38 -4.08 -0.72
C ALA A 254 15.69 -4.17 -2.09
N MET A 255 15.24 -3.05 -2.64
CA MET A 255 14.57 -2.99 -3.95
C MET A 255 15.51 -3.45 -5.08
N LYS A 256 16.77 -3.03 -5.05
CA LYS A 256 17.79 -3.45 -6.01
C LYS A 256 18.10 -4.96 -5.89
N ALA A 257 18.14 -5.49 -4.67
CA ALA A 257 18.32 -6.93 -4.46
C ALA A 257 17.14 -7.73 -5.01
N LEU A 258 15.90 -7.35 -4.70
CA LEU A 258 14.69 -7.99 -5.20
C LEU A 258 14.61 -7.91 -6.73
N ASN A 259 14.95 -6.75 -7.32
CA ASN A 259 15.03 -6.62 -8.76
C ASN A 259 16.04 -7.60 -9.36
N ARG A 260 17.26 -7.68 -8.83
CA ARG A 260 18.31 -8.58 -9.34
C ARG A 260 17.95 -10.05 -9.20
N LEU A 261 17.26 -10.43 -8.14
CA LEU A 261 16.87 -11.82 -7.88
C LEU A 261 15.65 -12.25 -8.70
N SER A 262 14.71 -11.36 -8.91
CA SER A 262 13.40 -11.74 -9.44
C SER A 262 12.74 -10.71 -10.36
N ALA A 263 12.49 -9.49 -9.89
CA ALA A 263 11.61 -8.52 -10.56
C ALA A 263 12.08 -8.14 -11.99
N TYR A 264 13.39 -8.19 -12.28
CA TYR A 264 13.94 -7.92 -13.62
C TYR A 264 13.32 -8.79 -14.73
N LYS A 265 12.78 -9.96 -14.39
CA LYS A 265 12.16 -10.90 -15.34
C LYS A 265 10.91 -10.31 -16.01
N GLU A 266 10.27 -9.33 -15.40
CA GLU A 266 9.07 -8.68 -15.92
C GLU A 266 9.36 -7.32 -16.60
N GLY A 267 10.62 -6.95 -16.77
CA GLY A 267 11.04 -5.70 -17.40
C GLY A 267 11.08 -4.51 -16.43
N ALA A 268 10.67 -3.33 -16.90
CA ALA A 268 10.65 -2.12 -16.05
C ALA A 268 9.77 -2.33 -14.82
N ASN A 269 10.33 -1.98 -13.63
CA ASN A 269 9.71 -2.24 -12.34
C ASN A 269 10.22 -1.26 -11.27
N ASP A 270 9.53 -1.20 -10.14
CA ASP A 270 9.86 -0.37 -8.98
C ASP A 270 10.73 -1.11 -7.92
N GLY A 271 11.19 -2.32 -8.25
CA GLY A 271 11.92 -3.23 -7.36
C GLY A 271 11.08 -4.44 -6.91
N ILE A 272 9.76 -4.36 -6.95
CA ILE A 272 8.82 -5.43 -6.54
C ILE A 272 7.77 -5.70 -7.62
N VAL A 273 7.12 -4.64 -8.10
CA VAL A 273 6.00 -4.72 -9.05
C VAL A 273 6.44 -4.18 -10.40
N SER A 274 6.13 -4.92 -11.46
CA SER A 274 6.42 -4.45 -12.81
C SER A 274 5.43 -3.38 -13.25
N VAL A 275 5.89 -2.46 -14.10
CA VAL A 275 5.03 -1.47 -14.77
C VAL A 275 3.84 -2.14 -15.44
N CYS A 276 4.05 -3.32 -16.02
CA CYS A 276 3.00 -4.13 -16.64
C CYS A 276 1.92 -4.55 -15.64
N SER A 277 2.34 -5.09 -14.49
CA SER A 277 1.42 -5.53 -13.43
C SER A 277 0.69 -4.36 -12.76
N ALA A 278 1.33 -3.20 -12.67
CA ALA A 278 0.76 -2.03 -12.00
C ALA A 278 -0.39 -1.37 -12.77
N LYS A 279 -0.59 -1.69 -14.06
CA LYS A 279 -1.65 -1.08 -14.89
C LYS A 279 -3.05 -1.47 -14.42
N PHE A 280 -3.87 -0.44 -14.23
CA PHE A 280 -5.26 -0.54 -13.79
C PHE A 280 -6.02 0.73 -14.22
N GLY A 281 -7.23 0.59 -14.76
CA GLY A 281 -7.98 1.73 -15.24
C GLY A 281 -7.15 2.55 -16.25
N LYS A 282 -7.21 3.86 -16.14
CA LYS A 282 -6.36 4.78 -16.89
C LYS A 282 -5.03 4.95 -16.19
N THR A 283 -3.95 4.61 -16.85
CA THR A 283 -2.60 4.90 -16.37
C THR A 283 -2.35 6.41 -16.47
N ILE A 284 -2.18 7.07 -15.33
CA ILE A 284 -1.84 8.50 -15.30
C ILE A 284 -0.37 8.68 -15.67
N ARG A 285 0.49 7.86 -15.07
CA ARG A 285 1.92 7.81 -15.34
C ARG A 285 2.51 6.50 -14.81
N ASP A 286 3.41 5.87 -15.58
CA ASP A 286 4.03 4.58 -15.29
C ASP A 286 5.56 4.59 -15.42
N ASP A 287 6.14 5.80 -15.47
CA ASP A 287 7.58 6.04 -15.59
C ASP A 287 8.12 6.99 -14.52
N PHE A 288 7.49 7.04 -13.34
CA PHE A 288 8.07 7.79 -12.25
C PHE A 288 9.44 7.20 -11.87
N PRO A 289 10.48 8.04 -11.71
CA PRO A 289 11.79 7.57 -11.25
C PRO A 289 11.75 7.32 -9.73
N TRP A 290 10.89 6.37 -9.33
CA TRP A 290 10.62 5.94 -7.96
C TRP A 290 10.84 4.45 -7.80
N ASN A 291 11.33 4.05 -6.64
CA ASN A 291 11.22 2.69 -6.16
C ASN A 291 9.84 2.48 -5.49
N HIS A 292 9.55 1.25 -5.11
CA HIS A 292 8.26 0.87 -4.51
C HIS A 292 7.91 1.63 -3.23
N LEU A 293 8.88 2.09 -2.45
CA LEU A 293 8.66 2.84 -1.21
C LEU A 293 8.70 4.35 -1.41
N ASP A 294 9.36 4.84 -2.47
CA ASP A 294 9.26 6.24 -2.89
C ASP A 294 7.83 6.62 -3.24
N GLU A 295 7.07 5.68 -3.83
CA GLU A 295 5.67 5.88 -4.23
C GLU A 295 4.77 6.38 -3.08
N ILE A 296 5.10 6.04 -1.85
CA ILE A 296 4.39 6.45 -0.63
C ILE A 296 5.20 7.43 0.22
N ASN A 297 6.30 7.96 -0.33
CA ASN A 297 7.20 8.89 0.34
C ASN A 297 7.76 8.34 1.67
N LEU A 298 7.87 7.00 1.84
CA LEU A 298 8.16 6.37 3.12
C LEU A 298 9.52 6.89 3.63
N MET A 299 10.53 6.35 3.57
CA MET A 299 11.89 6.62 4.09
C MET A 299 12.19 8.12 4.37
N PHE A 300 11.32 8.77 5.17
CA PHE A 300 11.38 10.22 5.49
C PHE A 300 11.40 11.14 4.26
N GLY A 301 10.85 10.67 3.13
CA GLY A 301 10.77 11.40 1.88
C GLY A 301 12.09 11.42 1.10
N ILE A 302 13.06 10.56 1.46
CA ILE A 302 14.28 10.38 0.66
C ILE A 302 13.88 9.66 -0.63
N LYS A 303 14.25 10.22 -1.76
CA LYS A 303 13.99 9.74 -3.12
C LYS A 303 15.05 10.23 -4.07
N GLY A 304 14.99 9.89 -5.34
CA GLY A 304 15.89 10.40 -6.37
C GLY A 304 15.92 11.93 -6.41
N THR A 305 17.10 12.54 -6.55
CA THR A 305 17.31 13.99 -6.44
C THR A 305 16.41 14.81 -7.36
N PHE A 306 16.10 14.31 -8.55
CA PHE A 306 15.23 14.98 -9.54
C PHE A 306 13.89 14.27 -9.71
N ALA A 307 13.57 13.30 -8.87
CA ALA A 307 12.31 12.62 -8.92
C ALA A 307 11.16 13.57 -8.52
N PRO A 308 10.01 13.52 -9.19
CA PRO A 308 8.82 14.22 -8.75
C PRO A 308 8.50 13.89 -7.30
N ASP A 309 7.99 14.87 -6.56
CA ASP A 309 7.60 14.68 -5.17
C ASP A 309 6.28 13.89 -5.09
N PRO A 310 6.25 12.69 -4.46
CA PRO A 310 5.04 11.90 -4.31
C PRO A 310 3.92 12.68 -3.63
N VAL A 311 4.22 13.47 -2.60
CA VAL A 311 3.22 14.31 -1.90
C VAL A 311 2.47 15.21 -2.89
N ASN A 312 3.19 15.84 -3.81
CA ASN A 312 2.60 16.66 -4.86
C ASN A 312 1.73 15.85 -5.83
N VAL A 313 2.14 14.62 -6.15
CA VAL A 313 1.38 13.74 -7.08
C VAL A 313 0.03 13.34 -6.48
N TYR A 314 -0.01 12.98 -5.19
CA TYR A 314 -1.29 12.71 -4.51
C TYR A 314 -2.18 13.94 -4.42
N ARG A 315 -1.61 15.10 -4.10
CA ARG A 315 -2.36 16.36 -4.08
C ARG A 315 -2.92 16.73 -5.46
N GLN A 316 -2.14 16.54 -6.54
CA GLN A 316 -2.61 16.73 -7.91
C GLN A 316 -3.71 15.73 -8.28
N HIS A 317 -3.61 14.48 -7.80
CA HIS A 317 -4.68 13.51 -8.02
C HIS A 317 -5.97 13.92 -7.29
N ALA A 318 -5.90 14.37 -6.05
CA ALA A 318 -7.05 14.90 -5.33
C ALA A 318 -7.68 16.09 -6.08
N ASN A 319 -6.86 16.99 -6.61
CA ASN A 319 -7.38 18.09 -7.44
C ASN A 319 -8.04 17.59 -8.74
N ARG A 320 -7.49 16.55 -9.38
CA ARG A 320 -8.11 15.89 -10.54
C ARG A 320 -9.51 15.38 -10.21
N LEU A 321 -9.67 14.72 -9.04
CA LEU A 321 -10.97 14.23 -8.57
C LEU A 321 -11.92 15.39 -8.28
N LYS A 322 -11.45 16.44 -7.60
CA LYS A 322 -12.23 17.66 -7.33
C LYS A 322 -12.80 18.27 -8.62
N LEU A 323 -11.97 18.40 -9.66
CA LEU A 323 -12.39 18.98 -10.95
C LEU A 323 -13.42 18.11 -11.69
N GLN A 324 -13.54 16.84 -11.31
CA GLN A 324 -14.54 15.90 -11.84
C GLN A 324 -15.79 15.79 -10.94
N GLY A 325 -15.84 16.53 -9.84
CA GLY A 325 -16.95 16.43 -8.87
C GLY A 325 -16.93 15.13 -8.06
N LEU A 326 -15.74 14.55 -7.86
CA LEU A 326 -15.55 13.32 -7.10
C LEU A 326 -14.92 13.53 -5.73
#